data_e88f33f7634fb29062ae2ad31a005188
#
_entry.id   e88f33f7634fb29062ae2ad31a005188
#
_cell.length_a   1.000
_cell.length_b   1.000
_cell.length_c   1.000
_cell.angle_alpha   90.00
_cell.angle_beta   90.00
_cell.angle_gamma   90.00
#
_symmetry.space_group_name_H-M   'P 1'
#
loop_
_entity.id
_entity.type
_entity.pdbx_description
1 polymer ?
#
loop_
_entity_poly.entity_id
_entity_poly.type
_entity_poly.pdbx_seq_one_letter_code
_entity_poly.pdbx_strand_id
1 'polypeptide(L)'
;HRFGSVQGGFDDFFGLDVASNKLQLIYGLTENINFGVARSSYQKTYAFHTKLRLLRQQNEKSPITVGAYGQLTINNSLDLNANPNLNASHRLTYTAQAMVSRKWNEKLSVQFSPTLVHKNLTEFDSEKNMQFVLAAGGRYKLSKRISLNMDYGWATNRAEEINANNMLSLGLDIETGGHVFQLHFTNSRSMLEHSFLTEARGDWIEGDVYFGFNISRVFDW
;
A
#
# COMPACT_ATOMS: atom_id res chain seq x y z
N HIS A 1 -9.40 -2.58 -7.04
CA HIS A 1 -8.92 -3.33 -8.21
C HIS A 1 -7.58 -2.79 -8.68
N ARG A 2 -6.71 -3.67 -9.14
CA ARG A 2 -5.45 -3.33 -9.84
C ARG A 2 -5.36 -4.23 -11.06
N PHE A 3 -5.22 -3.61 -12.22
CA PHE A 3 -5.13 -4.30 -13.52
C PHE A 3 -3.69 -4.74 -13.82
N GLY A 4 -3.45 -5.35 -14.97
CA GLY A 4 -2.13 -5.67 -15.48
C GLY A 4 -1.34 -4.44 -15.89
N SER A 5 -0.14 -4.64 -16.44
CA SER A 5 0.67 -3.54 -16.98
C SER A 5 0.02 -2.94 -18.22
N VAL A 6 0.09 -1.62 -18.37
CA VAL A 6 -0.37 -0.93 -19.57
C VAL A 6 0.63 -1.04 -20.73
N GLN A 7 1.85 -1.55 -20.47
CA GLN A 7 2.93 -1.66 -21.44
C GLN A 7 2.57 -2.51 -22.67
N GLY A 8 1.76 -3.57 -22.47
CA GLY A 8 1.29 -4.44 -23.56
C GLY A 8 0.38 -3.75 -24.60
N GLY A 9 -0.07 -2.53 -24.32
CA GLY A 9 -0.87 -1.75 -25.24
C GLY A 9 -2.17 -2.44 -25.63
N PHE A 10 -2.50 -2.40 -26.93
CA PHE A 10 -3.74 -3.00 -27.45
C PHE A 10 -3.75 -4.52 -27.38
N ASP A 11 -2.60 -5.19 -27.42
CA ASP A 11 -2.52 -6.65 -27.40
C ASP A 11 -3.02 -7.24 -26.07
N ASP A 12 -2.79 -6.55 -24.95
CA ASP A 12 -3.25 -6.90 -23.60
C ASP A 12 -4.41 -6.01 -23.13
N PHE A 13 -5.04 -5.30 -24.05
CA PHE A 13 -6.08 -4.31 -23.76
C PHE A 13 -5.66 -3.36 -22.62
N PHE A 14 -4.43 -2.84 -22.69
CA PHE A 14 -3.81 -1.97 -21.68
C PHE A 14 -3.79 -2.59 -20.26
N GLY A 15 -3.64 -3.92 -20.18
CA GLY A 15 -3.63 -4.68 -18.95
C GLY A 15 -5.01 -4.96 -18.33
N LEU A 16 -6.10 -4.56 -18.97
CA LEU A 16 -7.46 -4.72 -18.43
C LEU A 16 -7.92 -6.18 -18.38
N ASP A 17 -7.32 -7.09 -19.16
CA ASP A 17 -7.64 -8.52 -19.17
C ASP A 17 -7.22 -9.23 -17.88
N VAL A 18 -6.32 -8.66 -17.10
CA VAL A 18 -5.82 -9.22 -15.85
C VAL A 18 -6.09 -8.28 -14.70
N ALA A 19 -6.84 -8.74 -13.71
CA ALA A 19 -7.17 -7.93 -12.53
C ALA A 19 -6.88 -8.65 -11.22
N SER A 20 -6.31 -7.92 -10.27
CA SER A 20 -6.23 -8.29 -8.87
C SER A 20 -7.26 -7.50 -8.07
N ASN A 21 -7.95 -8.19 -7.15
CA ASN A 21 -8.98 -7.60 -6.30
C ASN A 21 -8.51 -7.59 -4.85
N LYS A 22 -8.82 -6.51 -4.11
CA LYS A 22 -8.69 -6.44 -2.65
C LYS A 22 -10.03 -6.00 -2.07
N LEU A 23 -10.60 -6.83 -1.20
CA LEU A 23 -11.73 -6.46 -0.35
C LEU A 23 -11.19 -6.17 1.04
N GLN A 24 -11.66 -5.08 1.64
CA GLN A 24 -11.17 -4.64 2.95
C GLN A 24 -12.33 -4.09 3.77
N LEU A 25 -12.39 -4.53 5.03
CA LEU A 25 -13.29 -3.99 6.06
C LEU A 25 -12.44 -3.35 7.14
N ILE A 26 -12.81 -2.14 7.56
CA ILE A 26 -12.13 -1.40 8.63
C ILE A 26 -13.19 -1.02 9.66
N TYR A 27 -12.91 -1.32 10.92
CA TYR A 27 -13.75 -0.97 12.05
C TYR A 27 -13.03 -0.01 12.98
N GLY A 28 -13.66 1.13 13.28
CA GLY A 28 -13.18 2.11 14.26
C GLY A 28 -13.54 1.66 15.67
N LEU A 29 -12.56 1.15 16.41
CA LEU A 29 -12.75 0.77 17.83
C LEU A 29 -12.90 2.01 18.72
N THR A 30 -12.15 3.06 18.41
CA THR A 30 -12.20 4.35 19.07
C THR A 30 -11.88 5.44 18.05
N GLU A 31 -11.96 6.71 18.44
CA GLU A 31 -11.50 7.83 17.58
C GLU A 31 -10.03 7.70 17.16
N ASN A 32 -9.21 6.96 17.91
CA ASN A 32 -7.77 6.85 17.72
C ASN A 32 -7.30 5.47 17.26
N ILE A 33 -8.15 4.45 17.29
CA ILE A 33 -7.79 3.07 17.01
C ILE A 33 -8.76 2.49 15.99
N ASN A 34 -8.23 1.97 14.90
CA ASN A 34 -9.01 1.13 14.00
C ASN A 34 -8.31 -0.21 13.76
N PHE A 35 -9.14 -1.21 13.45
CA PHE A 35 -8.72 -2.54 13.07
C PHE A 35 -9.32 -2.86 11.71
N GLY A 36 -8.56 -3.52 10.86
CA GLY A 36 -9.03 -3.90 9.54
C GLY A 36 -8.62 -5.30 9.15
N VAL A 37 -9.48 -5.91 8.32
CA VAL A 37 -9.23 -7.20 7.69
C VAL A 37 -9.36 -7.04 6.19
N ALA A 38 -8.50 -7.69 5.43
CA ALA A 38 -8.54 -7.66 3.98
C ALA A 38 -8.25 -9.02 3.37
N ARG A 39 -8.78 -9.24 2.17
CA ARG A 39 -8.47 -10.37 1.30
C ARG A 39 -8.09 -9.86 -0.07
N SER A 40 -6.88 -10.21 -0.50
CA SER A 40 -6.39 -9.94 -1.86
C SER A 40 -6.39 -11.21 -2.69
N SER A 41 -6.79 -11.13 -3.97
CA SER A 41 -6.62 -12.22 -4.93
C SER A 41 -5.14 -12.40 -5.32
N TYR A 42 -4.34 -11.32 -5.27
CA TYR A 42 -2.89 -11.38 -5.47
C TYR A 42 -2.26 -12.25 -4.39
N GLN A 43 -1.57 -13.32 -4.80
CA GLN A 43 -0.99 -14.35 -3.91
C GLN A 43 -1.99 -14.95 -2.90
N LYS A 44 -3.30 -14.86 -3.17
CA LYS A 44 -4.37 -15.36 -2.28
C LYS A 44 -4.18 -14.93 -0.82
N THR A 45 -3.78 -13.66 -0.59
CA THR A 45 -3.30 -13.14 0.70
C THR A 45 -4.43 -12.63 1.58
N TYR A 46 -4.43 -13.00 2.87
CA TYR A 46 -5.18 -12.34 3.93
C TYR A 46 -4.30 -11.31 4.63
N ALA A 47 -4.88 -10.19 5.02
CA ALA A 47 -4.19 -9.15 5.78
C ALA A 47 -5.04 -8.70 6.97
N PHE A 48 -4.38 -8.53 8.11
CA PHE A 48 -4.93 -7.99 9.35
C PHE A 48 -4.11 -6.77 9.72
N HIS A 49 -4.73 -5.65 10.00
CA HIS A 49 -3.98 -4.44 10.35
C HIS A 49 -4.65 -3.64 11.45
N THR A 50 -3.84 -2.88 12.14
CA THR A 50 -4.25 -1.90 13.14
C THR A 50 -3.58 -0.57 12.85
N LYS A 51 -4.33 0.51 12.94
CA LYS A 51 -3.82 1.88 12.86
C LYS A 51 -4.15 2.62 14.14
N LEU A 52 -3.12 3.25 14.72
CA LEU A 52 -3.20 4.03 15.94
C LEU A 52 -2.90 5.49 15.61
N ARG A 53 -3.70 6.41 16.12
CA ARG A 53 -3.39 7.84 16.12
C ARG A 53 -2.89 8.24 17.50
N LEU A 54 -1.60 8.54 17.60
CA LEU A 54 -0.93 8.86 18.87
C LEU A 54 -1.04 10.34 19.19
N LEU A 55 -0.98 11.20 18.15
CA LEU A 55 -1.06 12.64 18.27
C LEU A 55 -1.88 13.19 17.11
N ARG A 56 -2.77 14.14 17.37
CA ARG A 56 -3.56 14.84 16.37
C ARG A 56 -3.08 16.25 16.17
N GLN A 57 -2.90 16.68 14.93
CA GLN A 57 -2.64 18.08 14.59
C GLN A 57 -3.78 18.96 15.08
N GLN A 58 -3.46 19.98 15.87
CA GLN A 58 -4.38 20.97 16.40
C GLN A 58 -3.71 22.33 16.42
N ASN A 59 -4.47 23.38 16.13
CA ASN A 59 -3.96 24.74 16.27
C ASN A 59 -3.50 24.95 17.71
N GLU A 60 -2.35 25.59 17.90
CA GLU A 60 -1.72 25.96 19.19
C GLU A 60 -1.22 24.79 20.06
N LYS A 61 -1.54 23.53 19.74
CA LYS A 61 -1.11 22.36 20.55
C LYS A 61 -0.07 21.49 19.85
N SER A 62 -0.33 21.10 18.62
CA SER A 62 0.57 20.24 17.86
C SER A 62 0.56 20.61 16.38
N PRO A 63 1.72 20.85 15.75
CA PRO A 63 1.78 21.16 14.33
C PRO A 63 1.66 19.94 13.42
N ILE A 64 1.66 18.73 13.97
CA ILE A 64 1.68 17.45 13.24
C ILE A 64 0.67 16.46 13.81
N THR A 65 0.32 15.46 12.99
CA THR A 65 -0.33 14.22 13.43
C THR A 65 0.72 13.12 13.42
N VAL A 66 0.76 12.32 14.49
CA VAL A 66 1.61 11.12 14.59
C VAL A 66 0.73 9.90 14.75
N GLY A 67 1.05 8.86 14.03
CA GLY A 67 0.38 7.57 14.12
C GLY A 67 1.34 6.40 13.96
N ALA A 68 0.83 5.23 14.26
CA ALA A 68 1.49 3.96 14.03
C ALA A 68 0.56 3.03 13.25
N TYR A 69 1.13 2.16 12.45
CA TYR A 69 0.42 1.14 11.69
C TYR A 69 1.16 -0.18 11.82
N GLY A 70 0.42 -1.25 12.06
CA GLY A 70 0.92 -2.61 12.09
C GLY A 70 0.06 -3.50 11.19
N GLN A 71 0.69 -4.39 10.41
CA GLN A 71 -0.01 -5.36 9.56
C GLN A 71 0.66 -6.71 9.66
N LEU A 72 -0.17 -7.75 9.70
CA LEU A 72 0.18 -9.15 9.49
C LEU A 72 -0.47 -9.61 8.18
N THR A 73 0.31 -10.23 7.29
CA THR A 73 -0.21 -10.86 6.08
C THR A 73 0.09 -12.34 6.05
N ILE A 74 -0.82 -13.12 5.43
CA ILE A 74 -0.73 -14.57 5.27
C ILE A 74 -0.87 -14.89 3.79
N ASN A 75 0.23 -15.29 3.15
CA ASN A 75 0.27 -15.71 1.75
C ASN A 75 -0.21 -17.16 1.61
N ASN A 76 -1.41 -17.36 1.08
CA ASN A 76 -1.97 -18.70 0.86
C ASN A 76 -1.68 -19.29 -0.52
N SER A 77 -0.92 -18.59 -1.37
CA SER A 77 -0.46 -19.17 -2.63
C SER A 77 0.77 -20.08 -2.44
N LEU A 78 1.47 -19.96 -1.30
CA LEU A 78 2.62 -20.80 -0.99
C LEU A 78 2.16 -22.23 -0.71
N ASP A 79 2.59 -23.18 -1.57
CA ASP A 79 2.33 -24.61 -1.35
C ASP A 79 3.37 -25.19 -0.38
N LEU A 80 2.92 -25.52 0.82
CA LEU A 80 3.78 -26.09 1.86
C LEU A 80 4.16 -27.55 1.58
N ASN A 81 3.44 -28.23 0.67
CA ASN A 81 3.75 -29.61 0.32
C ASN A 81 4.81 -29.71 -0.78
N ALA A 82 5.07 -28.62 -1.49
CA ALA A 82 6.06 -28.59 -2.56
C ALA A 82 7.51 -28.68 -2.06
N ASN A 83 7.76 -28.31 -0.78
CA ASN A 83 9.08 -28.35 -0.18
C ASN A 83 8.97 -28.74 1.32
N PRO A 84 9.62 -29.84 1.76
CA PRO A 84 9.59 -30.30 3.16
C PRO A 84 10.14 -29.29 4.19
N ASN A 85 10.97 -28.34 3.73
CA ASN A 85 11.53 -27.28 4.60
C ASN A 85 10.56 -26.13 4.84
N LEU A 86 9.43 -26.06 4.10
CA LEU A 86 8.42 -25.03 4.29
C LEU A 86 7.43 -25.43 5.40
N ASN A 87 7.06 -24.42 6.18
CA ASN A 87 6.04 -24.56 7.20
C ASN A 87 5.11 -23.32 7.21
N ALA A 88 4.08 -23.34 8.05
CA ALA A 88 3.07 -22.29 8.08
C ALA A 88 3.64 -20.88 8.38
N SER A 89 4.75 -20.80 9.13
CA SER A 89 5.35 -19.49 9.44
C SER A 89 5.93 -18.79 8.21
N HIS A 90 6.36 -19.53 7.17
CA HIS A 90 6.89 -18.99 5.93
C HIS A 90 5.83 -18.22 5.11
N ARG A 91 4.55 -18.40 5.42
CA ARG A 91 3.45 -17.62 4.81
C ARG A 91 3.31 -16.22 5.39
N LEU A 92 3.97 -15.93 6.52
CA LEU A 92 3.76 -14.72 7.28
C LEU A 92 4.71 -13.60 6.87
N THR A 93 4.16 -12.41 6.72
CA THR A 93 4.92 -11.15 6.57
C THR A 93 4.34 -10.12 7.52
N TYR A 94 5.21 -9.36 8.17
CA TYR A 94 4.87 -8.33 9.13
C TYR A 94 5.29 -6.98 8.58
N THR A 95 4.45 -5.97 8.77
CA THR A 95 4.76 -4.58 8.42
C THR A 95 4.49 -3.68 9.60
N ALA A 96 5.42 -2.81 9.92
CA ALA A 96 5.28 -1.78 10.94
C ALA A 96 5.66 -0.42 10.35
N GLN A 97 4.80 0.60 10.52
CA GLN A 97 5.03 1.96 10.04
C GLN A 97 4.84 2.96 11.19
N ALA A 98 5.75 3.91 11.29
CA ALA A 98 5.50 5.16 11.99
C ALA A 98 5.05 6.19 10.94
N MET A 99 4.01 6.95 11.24
CA MET A 99 3.45 7.93 10.31
C MET A 99 3.50 9.32 10.94
N VAL A 100 4.14 10.25 10.25
CA VAL A 100 4.15 11.67 10.63
C VAL A 100 3.52 12.44 9.48
N SER A 101 2.43 13.13 9.75
CA SER A 101 1.71 13.87 8.73
C SER A 101 1.41 15.30 9.18
N ARG A 102 1.36 16.20 8.21
CA ARG A 102 1.01 17.59 8.41
C ARG A 102 0.09 18.09 7.29
N LYS A 103 -1.01 18.69 7.69
CA LYS A 103 -1.83 19.53 6.83
C LYS A 103 -1.22 20.93 6.87
N TRP A 104 -0.53 21.34 5.80
CA TRP A 104 0.15 22.64 5.70
C TRP A 104 -0.84 23.79 5.51
N ASN A 105 -1.90 23.54 4.73
CA ASN A 105 -2.98 24.48 4.48
C ASN A 105 -4.23 23.70 4.06
N GLU A 106 -5.28 24.39 3.63
CA GLU A 106 -6.54 23.72 3.22
C GLU A 106 -6.38 22.80 2.00
N LYS A 107 -5.37 23.03 1.17
CA LYS A 107 -5.15 22.28 -0.08
C LYS A 107 -4.08 21.20 0.06
N LEU A 108 -3.00 21.44 0.82
CA LEU A 108 -1.82 20.57 0.84
C LEU A 108 -1.71 19.83 2.17
N SER A 109 -1.62 18.51 2.08
CA SER A 109 -1.22 17.61 3.19
C SER A 109 -0.06 16.74 2.74
N VAL A 110 0.89 16.48 3.63
CA VAL A 110 2.03 15.59 3.40
C VAL A 110 2.17 14.60 4.54
N GLN A 111 2.71 13.42 4.24
CA GLN A 111 3.00 12.38 5.21
C GLN A 111 4.37 11.76 4.91
N PHE A 112 5.10 11.45 5.97
CA PHE A 112 6.31 10.65 5.93
C PHE A 112 6.08 9.40 6.76
N SER A 113 6.48 8.23 6.22
CA SER A 113 6.16 6.93 6.80
C SER A 113 7.36 5.98 6.73
N PRO A 114 8.33 6.08 7.65
CA PRO A 114 9.35 5.04 7.78
C PRO A 114 8.68 3.70 8.11
N THR A 115 9.06 2.68 7.36
CA THR A 115 8.41 1.37 7.36
C THR A 115 9.44 0.26 7.50
N LEU A 116 9.14 -0.70 8.38
CA LEU A 116 9.84 -1.97 8.50
C LEU A 116 8.94 -3.07 7.93
N VAL A 117 9.51 -3.91 7.09
CA VAL A 117 8.87 -5.12 6.55
C VAL A 117 9.72 -6.32 6.95
N HIS A 118 9.13 -7.29 7.63
CA HIS A 118 9.78 -8.55 7.94
C HIS A 118 9.07 -9.69 7.22
N LYS A 119 9.79 -10.36 6.31
CA LYS A 119 9.33 -11.54 5.58
C LYS A 119 9.93 -12.79 6.23
N ASN A 120 9.10 -13.76 6.60
CA ASN A 120 9.60 -15.04 7.10
C ASN A 120 10.17 -15.93 5.97
N LEU A 121 9.78 -15.66 4.73
CA LEU A 121 10.34 -16.28 3.53
C LEU A 121 10.76 -15.19 2.55
N THR A 122 12.00 -15.24 2.12
CA THR A 122 12.58 -14.38 1.08
C THR A 122 12.57 -15.09 -0.27
N GLU A 123 12.60 -14.33 -1.36
CA GLU A 123 12.64 -14.88 -2.73
C GLU A 123 14.04 -15.35 -3.09
N PHE A 124 15.07 -14.67 -2.56
CA PHE A 124 16.49 -14.95 -2.82
C PHE A 124 17.27 -15.09 -1.51
N ASP A 125 18.33 -15.88 -1.51
CA ASP A 125 19.21 -16.07 -0.34
C ASP A 125 19.94 -14.78 0.08
N SER A 126 20.19 -13.87 -0.86
CA SER A 126 20.79 -12.55 -0.62
C SER A 126 19.78 -11.54 -0.05
N GLU A 127 18.49 -11.81 -0.13
CA GLU A 127 17.45 -10.93 0.39
C GLU A 127 17.38 -11.01 1.90
N LYS A 128 17.46 -9.86 2.57
CA LYS A 128 17.29 -9.79 4.03
C LYS A 128 15.82 -9.93 4.39
N ASN A 129 15.52 -10.78 5.40
CA ASN A 129 14.17 -10.90 5.96
C ASN A 129 13.62 -9.55 6.44
N MET A 130 14.49 -8.71 7.02
CA MET A 130 14.12 -7.37 7.48
C MET A 130 14.48 -6.34 6.42
N GLN A 131 13.47 -5.66 5.88
CA GLN A 131 13.60 -4.59 4.90
C GLN A 131 13.13 -3.26 5.49
N PHE A 132 13.84 -2.20 5.15
CA PHE A 132 13.52 -0.84 5.59
C PHE A 132 13.18 0.03 4.39
N VAL A 133 12.05 0.72 4.48
CA VAL A 133 11.54 1.61 3.43
C VAL A 133 11.26 2.99 4.02
N LEU A 134 11.74 4.03 3.36
CA LEU A 134 11.35 5.41 3.62
C LEU A 134 10.26 5.79 2.63
N ALA A 135 9.02 5.90 3.10
CA ALA A 135 7.90 6.30 2.27
C ALA A 135 7.46 7.72 2.57
N ALA A 136 7.05 8.44 1.54
CA ALA A 136 6.47 9.76 1.63
C ALA A 136 5.28 9.88 0.70
N GLY A 137 4.24 10.58 1.13
CA GLY A 137 3.04 10.82 0.35
C GLY A 137 2.55 12.25 0.48
N GLY A 138 1.83 12.68 -0.54
CA GLY A 138 1.22 14.00 -0.59
C GLY A 138 -0.17 13.97 -1.19
N ARG A 139 -1.04 14.84 -0.68
CA ARG A 139 -2.37 15.09 -1.20
C ARG A 139 -2.54 16.58 -1.48
N TYR A 140 -2.97 16.91 -2.69
CA TYR A 140 -3.28 18.28 -3.09
C TYR A 140 -4.73 18.39 -3.55
N LYS A 141 -5.56 19.18 -2.87
CA LYS A 141 -6.95 19.43 -3.23
C LYS A 141 -7.03 20.37 -4.43
N LEU A 142 -7.53 19.87 -5.55
CA LEU A 142 -7.84 20.66 -6.76
C LEU A 142 -9.17 21.38 -6.61
N SER A 143 -10.14 20.74 -5.97
CA SER A 143 -11.46 21.29 -5.66
C SER A 143 -11.98 20.76 -4.33
N LYS A 144 -13.23 21.10 -3.98
CA LYS A 144 -13.90 20.56 -2.78
C LYS A 144 -14.04 19.02 -2.83
N ARG A 145 -14.10 18.43 -4.03
CA ARG A 145 -14.39 17.01 -4.24
C ARG A 145 -13.25 16.24 -4.92
N ILE A 146 -12.26 16.93 -5.47
CA ILE A 146 -11.18 16.30 -6.25
C ILE A 146 -9.84 16.61 -5.60
N SER A 147 -9.04 15.56 -5.39
CA SER A 147 -7.68 15.66 -4.87
C SER A 147 -6.72 14.86 -5.74
N LEU A 148 -5.53 15.40 -5.98
CA LEU A 148 -4.39 14.70 -6.55
C LEU A 148 -3.57 14.10 -5.42
N ASN A 149 -3.15 12.85 -5.57
CA ASN A 149 -2.31 12.14 -4.62
C ASN A 149 -1.04 11.63 -5.28
N MET A 150 0.05 11.60 -4.52
CA MET A 150 1.32 11.03 -4.93
C MET A 150 1.94 10.31 -3.74
N ASP A 151 2.44 9.10 -3.98
CA ASP A 151 3.17 8.32 -2.97
C ASP A 151 4.47 7.79 -3.59
N TYR A 152 5.56 7.87 -2.81
CA TYR A 152 6.88 7.36 -3.17
C TYR A 152 7.45 6.54 -2.01
N GLY A 153 8.06 5.41 -2.32
CA GLY A 153 8.71 4.53 -1.35
C GLY A 153 10.11 4.14 -1.80
N TRP A 154 11.11 4.49 -1.01
CA TRP A 154 12.52 4.13 -1.22
C TRP A 154 12.91 2.96 -0.31
N ALA A 155 13.12 1.78 -0.89
CA ALA A 155 13.63 0.60 -0.18
C ALA A 155 15.16 0.69 -0.07
N THR A 156 15.67 0.81 1.16
CA THR A 156 17.07 1.16 1.42
C THR A 156 18.03 -0.02 1.38
N ASN A 157 17.55 -1.24 1.55
CA ASN A 157 18.36 -2.46 1.67
C ASN A 157 17.83 -3.61 0.82
N ARG A 158 17.33 -3.29 -0.37
CA ARG A 158 16.87 -4.28 -1.35
C ARG A 158 18.05 -5.09 -1.87
N ALA A 159 17.87 -6.40 -2.04
CA ALA A 159 18.84 -7.24 -2.73
C ALA A 159 18.87 -6.91 -4.23
N GLU A 160 20.05 -6.96 -4.86
CA GLU A 160 20.23 -6.61 -6.28
C GLU A 160 19.49 -7.58 -7.21
N GLU A 161 19.36 -8.85 -6.80
CA GLU A 161 18.63 -9.88 -7.56
C GLU A 161 17.13 -9.62 -7.64
N ILE A 162 16.59 -8.83 -6.72
CA ILE A 162 15.20 -8.37 -6.81
C ILE A 162 15.15 -7.29 -7.88
N ASN A 163 14.72 -7.67 -9.08
CA ASN A 163 14.46 -6.71 -10.16
C ASN A 163 13.19 -5.90 -9.81
N ALA A 164 13.35 -4.91 -8.95
CA ALA A 164 12.27 -4.03 -8.51
C ALA A 164 12.77 -2.58 -8.38
N ASN A 165 11.91 -1.66 -8.76
CA ASN A 165 12.11 -0.23 -8.68
C ASN A 165 11.62 0.33 -7.33
N ASN A 166 11.92 1.58 -7.04
CA ASN A 166 11.28 2.28 -5.95
C ASN A 166 9.81 2.52 -6.29
N MET A 167 8.93 2.31 -5.31
CA MET A 167 7.50 2.49 -5.52
C MET A 167 7.17 3.95 -5.81
N LEU A 168 6.43 4.18 -6.88
CA LEU A 168 5.84 5.48 -7.20
C LEU A 168 4.38 5.27 -7.63
N SER A 169 3.48 6.03 -7.03
CA SER A 169 2.06 6.04 -7.36
C SER A 169 1.57 7.46 -7.55
N LEU A 170 0.73 7.66 -8.57
CA LEU A 170 0.00 8.90 -8.83
C LEU A 170 -1.49 8.58 -8.87
N GLY A 171 -2.30 9.36 -8.19
CA GLY A 171 -3.73 9.08 -8.07
C GLY A 171 -4.60 10.32 -8.01
N LEU A 172 -5.88 10.10 -8.27
CA LEU A 172 -6.94 11.09 -8.19
C LEU A 172 -8.06 10.54 -7.31
N ASP A 173 -8.42 11.29 -6.26
CA ASP A 173 -9.59 11.01 -5.44
C ASP A 173 -10.77 11.87 -5.86
N ILE A 174 -11.95 11.26 -5.96
CA ILE A 174 -13.23 11.90 -6.25
C ILE A 174 -14.20 11.59 -5.12
N GLU A 175 -14.55 12.61 -4.33
CA GLU A 175 -15.48 12.50 -3.20
C GLU A 175 -16.92 12.81 -3.64
N THR A 176 -17.85 11.89 -3.42
CA THR A 176 -19.26 12.00 -3.85
C THR A 176 -20.26 11.97 -2.69
N GLY A 177 -19.89 12.53 -1.54
CA GLY A 177 -20.79 12.65 -0.37
C GLY A 177 -21.01 11.36 0.43
N GLY A 178 -20.93 10.18 -0.17
CA GLY A 178 -21.05 8.87 0.52
C GLY A 178 -19.98 7.89 0.13
N HIS A 179 -19.30 8.14 -1.00
CA HIS A 179 -18.24 7.30 -1.51
C HIS A 179 -17.02 8.14 -1.88
N VAL A 180 -15.84 7.52 -1.79
CA VAL A 180 -14.61 8.04 -2.37
C VAL A 180 -14.18 7.06 -3.45
N PHE A 181 -14.09 7.58 -4.69
CA PHE A 181 -13.52 6.88 -5.83
C PHE A 181 -12.07 7.33 -5.96
N GLN A 182 -11.15 6.37 -6.08
CA GLN A 182 -9.73 6.63 -6.25
C GLN A 182 -9.26 5.97 -7.53
N LEU A 183 -8.74 6.75 -8.45
CA LEU A 183 -8.09 6.27 -9.67
C LEU A 183 -6.59 6.46 -9.50
N HIS A 184 -5.78 5.47 -9.88
CA HIS A 184 -4.34 5.59 -9.70
C HIS A 184 -3.55 4.77 -10.71
N PHE A 185 -2.34 5.26 -11.00
CA PHE A 185 -1.29 4.54 -11.68
C PHE A 185 -0.13 4.31 -10.72
N THR A 186 0.52 3.17 -10.81
CA THR A 186 1.65 2.79 -9.96
C THR A 186 2.50 1.75 -10.66
N ASN A 187 3.78 1.68 -10.29
CA ASN A 187 4.68 0.62 -10.76
C ASN A 187 4.62 -0.65 -9.89
N SER A 188 3.62 -0.79 -9.02
CA SER A 188 3.43 -1.99 -8.19
C SER A 188 2.10 -2.67 -8.49
N ARG A 189 2.14 -3.97 -8.79
CA ARG A 189 0.95 -4.80 -9.01
C ARG A 189 0.20 -5.11 -7.73
N SER A 190 0.88 -5.22 -6.61
CA SER A 190 0.28 -5.52 -5.32
C SER A 190 -0.44 -4.32 -4.72
N MET A 191 -1.47 -4.59 -3.92
CA MET A 191 -2.20 -3.62 -3.11
C MET A 191 -1.96 -3.81 -1.60
N LEU A 192 -0.95 -4.62 -1.23
CA LEU A 192 -0.59 -4.93 0.15
C LEU A 192 0.70 -4.18 0.51
N GLU A 193 0.75 -3.56 1.67
CA GLU A 193 1.76 -2.61 2.10
C GLU A 193 3.19 -3.16 1.97
N HIS A 194 3.44 -4.38 2.45
CA HIS A 194 4.76 -5.02 2.33
C HIS A 194 5.19 -5.13 0.87
N SER A 195 4.30 -5.61 0.01
CA SER A 195 4.66 -5.94 -1.38
C SER A 195 4.75 -4.69 -2.27
N PHE A 196 3.82 -3.73 -2.16
CA PHE A 196 3.95 -2.53 -3.00
C PHE A 196 5.15 -1.65 -2.61
N LEU A 197 5.60 -1.70 -1.35
CA LEU A 197 6.76 -0.93 -0.90
C LEU A 197 8.11 -1.59 -1.24
N THR A 198 8.17 -2.93 -1.26
CA THR A 198 9.44 -3.67 -1.43
C THR A 198 9.57 -4.38 -2.77
N GLU A 199 8.48 -4.61 -3.51
CA GLU A 199 8.43 -5.44 -4.72
C GLU A 199 7.76 -4.72 -5.91
N ALA A 200 7.98 -3.41 -6.05
CA ALA A 200 7.47 -2.64 -7.18
C ALA A 200 8.30 -2.95 -8.43
N ARG A 201 7.86 -3.91 -9.25
CA ARG A 201 8.61 -4.41 -10.40
C ARG A 201 8.42 -3.62 -11.69
N GLY A 202 7.37 -2.82 -11.76
CA GLY A 202 7.11 -1.98 -12.94
C GLY A 202 8.08 -0.80 -13.03
N ASP A 203 8.18 -0.23 -14.25
CA ASP A 203 9.04 0.90 -14.55
C ASP A 203 8.24 2.02 -15.21
N TRP A 204 8.27 3.20 -14.62
CA TRP A 204 7.58 4.39 -15.14
C TRP A 204 8.18 4.89 -16.44
N ILE A 205 9.50 4.72 -16.64
CA ILE A 205 10.20 5.18 -17.84
C ILE A 205 9.85 4.29 -19.03
N GLU A 206 9.74 2.97 -18.79
CA GLU A 206 9.39 1.99 -19.81
C GLU A 206 7.86 1.86 -20.03
N GLY A 207 7.06 2.59 -19.24
CA GLY A 207 5.60 2.49 -19.30
C GLY A 207 5.03 1.22 -18.66
N ASP A 208 5.85 0.43 -17.93
CA ASP A 208 5.38 -0.72 -17.16
C ASP A 208 4.73 -0.24 -15.85
N VAL A 209 3.53 0.30 -15.99
CA VAL A 209 2.72 0.80 -14.88
C VAL A 209 1.34 0.13 -14.88
N TYR A 210 0.75 0.07 -13.71
CA TYR A 210 -0.52 -0.60 -13.45
C TYR A 210 -1.59 0.42 -13.14
N PHE A 211 -2.68 0.41 -13.91
CA PHE A 211 -3.88 1.16 -13.57
C PHE A 211 -4.63 0.46 -12.45
N GLY A 212 -5.24 1.21 -11.56
CA GLY A 212 -6.11 0.69 -10.54
C GLY A 212 -7.17 1.69 -10.09
N PHE A 213 -8.21 1.16 -9.46
CA PHE A 213 -9.21 1.98 -8.80
C PHE A 213 -9.61 1.38 -7.45
N ASN A 214 -9.97 2.24 -6.52
CA ASN A 214 -10.59 1.86 -5.25
C ASN A 214 -11.93 2.57 -5.12
N ILE A 215 -12.86 1.92 -4.42
CA ILE A 215 -14.12 2.53 -3.98
C ILE A 215 -14.21 2.30 -2.49
N SER A 216 -14.35 3.35 -1.72
CA SER A 216 -14.55 3.27 -0.26
C SER A 216 -15.83 3.96 0.16
N ARG A 217 -16.46 3.43 1.20
CA ARG A 217 -17.63 3.99 1.85
C ARG A 217 -17.49 3.89 3.36
N VAL A 218 -17.85 4.95 4.06
CA VAL A 218 -17.97 4.95 5.52
C VAL A 218 -19.44 4.71 5.88
N PHE A 219 -19.66 3.84 6.85
CA PHE A 219 -20.96 3.59 7.46
C PHE A 219 -20.91 4.11 8.90
N ASP A 220 -21.77 5.04 9.23
CA ASP A 220 -21.97 5.54 10.59
C ASP A 220 -23.09 4.70 11.23
N TRP A 221 -22.79 4.13 12.42
CA TRP A 221 -23.71 3.28 13.20
C TRP A 221 -24.07 3.97 14.50
#